data_a8b1fb6abbbe10ce7167c4bee537257a
#
_entry.id   a8b1fb6abbbe10ce7167c4bee537257a
#
_cell.length_a   1.000
_cell.length_b   1.000
_cell.length_c   1.000
_cell.angle_alpha   90.00
_cell.angle_beta   90.00
_cell.angle_gamma   90.00
#
_symmetry.space_group_name_H-M   'P 1'
#
loop_
_entity.id
_entity.type
_entity.pdbx_description
1 polymer ?
#
loop_
_entity_poly.entity_id
_entity_poly.type
_entity_poly.pdbx_seq_one_letter_code
_entity_poly.pdbx_strand_id
1 'polypeptide(L)'
;MIPVSLEFFPPKTDEQRAVLEAALPKLKLLDPDYVSVTFGAGGSTLSYTPETVRHLRADHGLDAAPHLSCMGGTRAEILSLLDQYKAMGCKRIVALRGDLPSGMASYGDFRYASELVEFIRKERDGHFHIDTGPRRTW
;
A
#
# COMPACT_ATOMS: atom_id res chain seq x y z
N MET A 1 -18.65 -12.85 14.15
CA MET A 1 -17.23 -13.01 13.78
C MET A 1 -16.62 -11.63 13.58
N ILE A 2 -15.50 -11.36 14.24
CA ILE A 2 -14.82 -10.07 14.13
C ILE A 2 -13.97 -10.07 12.85
N PRO A 3 -14.14 -9.10 11.93
CA PRO A 3 -13.30 -9.03 10.75
C PRO A 3 -11.84 -8.74 11.15
N VAL A 4 -10.92 -9.40 10.45
CA VAL A 4 -9.47 -9.27 10.69
C VAL A 4 -8.81 -8.78 9.42
N SER A 5 -7.92 -7.81 9.55
CA SER A 5 -7.02 -7.41 8.49
C SER A 5 -5.58 -7.54 8.97
N LEU A 6 -4.68 -7.82 8.05
CA LEU A 6 -3.26 -7.99 8.35
C LEU A 6 -2.46 -6.97 7.53
N GLU A 7 -1.36 -6.52 8.11
CA GLU A 7 -0.46 -5.58 7.45
C GLU A 7 0.92 -6.20 7.31
N PHE A 8 1.49 -6.11 6.12
CA PHE A 8 2.81 -6.65 5.82
C PHE A 8 3.77 -5.56 5.37
N PHE A 9 5.03 -5.72 5.75
CA PHE A 9 6.12 -4.96 5.15
C PHE A 9 6.58 -5.68 3.88
N PRO A 10 6.84 -4.96 2.78
CA PRO A 10 7.35 -5.62 1.58
C PRO A 10 8.76 -6.17 1.85
N PRO A 11 8.99 -7.47 1.60
CA PRO A 11 10.31 -8.05 1.81
C PRO A 11 11.32 -7.49 0.80
N LYS A 12 12.51 -7.19 1.27
CA LYS A 12 13.58 -6.60 0.46
C LYS A 12 14.72 -7.60 0.19
N THR A 13 14.79 -8.67 0.96
CA THR A 13 15.83 -9.68 0.83
C THR A 13 15.22 -11.07 0.65
N ASP A 14 16.02 -12.01 0.16
CA ASP A 14 15.58 -13.40 0.01
C ASP A 14 15.23 -14.01 1.36
N GLU A 15 15.95 -13.66 2.43
CA GLU A 15 15.65 -14.12 3.78
C GLU A 15 14.30 -13.62 4.25
N GLN A 16 13.99 -12.34 4.02
CA GLN A 16 12.70 -11.76 4.37
C GLN A 16 11.57 -12.39 3.57
N ARG A 17 11.81 -12.69 2.28
CA ARG A 17 10.82 -13.39 1.45
C ARG A 17 10.53 -14.79 2.00
N ALA A 18 11.58 -15.51 2.41
CA ALA A 18 11.41 -16.84 2.99
C ALA A 18 10.60 -16.81 4.28
N VAL A 19 10.83 -15.81 5.14
CA VAL A 19 10.05 -15.63 6.37
C VAL A 19 8.57 -15.38 6.04
N LEU A 20 8.29 -14.51 5.07
CA LEU A 20 6.93 -14.22 4.64
C LEU A 20 6.24 -15.48 4.12
N GLU A 21 6.90 -16.21 3.20
CA GLU A 21 6.34 -17.43 2.63
C GLU A 21 6.04 -18.50 3.68
N ALA A 22 6.90 -18.63 4.69
CA ALA A 22 6.68 -19.55 5.79
C ALA A 22 5.51 -19.16 6.69
N ALA A 23 5.25 -17.86 6.85
CA ALA A 23 4.18 -17.35 7.69
C ALA A 23 2.81 -17.39 7.00
N LEU A 24 2.75 -17.25 5.68
CA LEU A 24 1.50 -17.09 4.93
C LEU A 24 0.49 -18.23 5.14
N PRO A 25 0.87 -19.53 5.12
CA PRO A 25 -0.10 -20.59 5.36
C PRO A 25 -0.80 -20.48 6.72
N LYS A 26 -0.08 -20.07 7.74
CA LYS A 26 -0.63 -19.87 9.09
C LYS A 26 -1.54 -18.65 9.14
N LEU A 27 -1.15 -17.57 8.49
CA LEU A 27 -1.92 -16.33 8.46
C LEU A 27 -3.21 -16.48 7.67
N LYS A 28 -3.23 -17.28 6.62
CA LYS A 28 -4.44 -17.59 5.86
C LYS A 28 -5.50 -18.29 6.70
N LEU A 29 -5.11 -19.02 7.73
CA LEU A 29 -6.06 -19.67 8.63
C LEU A 29 -6.89 -18.67 9.44
N LEU A 30 -6.44 -17.42 9.55
CA LEU A 30 -7.20 -16.34 10.19
C LEU A 30 -8.33 -15.82 9.29
N ASP A 31 -8.36 -16.23 8.04
CA ASP A 31 -9.34 -15.81 7.03
C ASP A 31 -9.50 -14.28 6.99
N PRO A 32 -8.41 -13.54 6.72
CA PRO A 32 -8.48 -12.08 6.74
C PRO A 32 -9.37 -11.55 5.64
N ASP A 33 -10.13 -10.49 5.94
CA ASP A 33 -10.97 -9.80 4.95
C ASP A 33 -10.12 -9.20 3.84
N TYR A 34 -8.98 -8.64 4.22
CA TYR A 34 -7.96 -8.17 3.29
C TYR A 34 -6.62 -8.09 4.02
N VAL A 35 -5.56 -7.97 3.24
CA VAL A 35 -4.23 -7.68 3.78
C VAL A 35 -3.74 -6.39 3.13
N SER A 36 -2.89 -5.65 3.82
CA SER A 36 -2.29 -4.45 3.26
C SER A 36 -0.77 -4.54 3.27
N VAL A 37 -0.14 -3.87 2.32
CA VAL A 37 1.32 -3.85 2.17
C VAL A 37 1.78 -2.42 2.32
N THR A 38 2.67 -2.18 3.29
CA THR A 38 3.16 -0.84 3.58
C THR A 38 3.98 -0.28 2.41
N PHE A 39 4.00 1.04 2.30
CA PHE A 39 4.88 1.72 1.36
C PHE A 39 6.29 1.75 1.96
N GLY A 40 7.30 1.51 1.13
CA GLY A 40 8.67 1.42 1.61
C GLY A 40 9.10 2.66 2.40
N ALA A 41 9.56 2.43 3.63
CA ALA A 41 10.05 3.49 4.49
C ALA A 41 11.49 3.90 4.11
N GLY A 42 11.87 5.11 4.46
CA GLY A 42 13.28 5.51 4.44
C GLY A 42 13.79 6.14 3.16
N GLY A 43 12.94 6.79 2.38
CA GLY A 43 13.40 7.59 1.24
C GLY A 43 13.97 6.79 0.07
N SER A 44 13.76 5.49 0.04
CA SER A 44 14.12 4.67 -1.10
C SER A 44 13.22 5.02 -2.28
N THR A 45 13.83 5.29 -3.43
CA THR A 45 13.10 5.51 -4.68
C THR A 45 12.55 4.20 -5.25
N LEU A 46 13.03 3.06 -4.75
CA LEU A 46 12.57 1.74 -5.17
C LEU A 46 11.50 1.25 -4.21
N SER A 47 10.29 1.11 -4.72
CA SER A 47 9.20 0.52 -3.95
C SER A 47 9.09 -0.97 -4.26
N TYR A 48 9.16 -1.79 -3.23
CA TYR A 48 8.89 -3.22 -3.33
C TYR A 48 7.41 -3.55 -3.18
N THR A 49 6.59 -2.52 -2.93
CA THR A 49 5.16 -2.70 -2.65
C THR A 49 4.38 -3.27 -3.83
N PRO A 50 4.52 -2.76 -5.08
CA PRO A 50 3.75 -3.31 -6.19
C PRO A 50 4.00 -4.80 -6.43
N GLU A 51 5.25 -5.24 -6.38
CA GLU A 51 5.58 -6.65 -6.58
C GLU A 51 5.04 -7.52 -5.44
N THR A 52 5.11 -7.04 -4.20
CA THR A 52 4.57 -7.77 -3.05
C THR A 52 3.05 -7.90 -3.15
N VAL A 53 2.37 -6.84 -3.52
CA VAL A 53 0.90 -6.87 -3.75
C VAL A 53 0.57 -7.87 -4.85
N ARG A 54 1.28 -7.83 -5.97
CA ARG A 54 1.09 -8.77 -7.05
C ARG A 54 1.23 -10.22 -6.58
N HIS A 55 2.30 -10.50 -5.86
CA HIS A 55 2.61 -11.84 -5.35
C HIS A 55 1.51 -12.36 -4.41
N LEU A 56 1.08 -11.53 -3.45
CA LEU A 56 0.04 -11.92 -2.51
C LEU A 56 -1.30 -12.18 -3.22
N ARG A 57 -1.63 -11.38 -4.24
CA ARG A 57 -2.87 -11.55 -4.99
C ARG A 57 -2.81 -12.74 -5.94
N ALA A 58 -1.78 -12.80 -6.78
CA ALA A 58 -1.70 -13.79 -7.86
C ALA A 58 -1.29 -15.17 -7.36
N ASP A 59 -0.31 -15.23 -6.46
CA ASP A 59 0.27 -16.50 -6.02
C ASP A 59 -0.37 -17.05 -4.75
N HIS A 60 -0.99 -16.21 -3.94
CA HIS A 60 -1.59 -16.60 -2.66
C HIS A 60 -3.09 -16.38 -2.56
N GLY A 61 -3.70 -15.75 -3.57
CA GLY A 61 -5.15 -15.54 -3.59
C GLY A 61 -5.69 -14.61 -2.49
N LEU A 62 -4.84 -13.76 -1.92
CA LEU A 62 -5.24 -12.81 -0.89
C LEU A 62 -5.71 -11.50 -1.51
N ASP A 63 -6.68 -10.85 -0.87
CA ASP A 63 -7.09 -9.50 -1.26
C ASP A 63 -6.09 -8.49 -0.68
N ALA A 64 -5.01 -8.26 -1.41
CA ALA A 64 -3.93 -7.38 -0.98
C ALA A 64 -4.13 -5.96 -1.48
N ALA A 65 -4.04 -5.01 -0.57
CA ALA A 65 -4.18 -3.59 -0.82
C ALA A 65 -2.84 -2.87 -0.61
N PRO A 66 -2.40 -2.04 -1.55
CA PRO A 66 -1.20 -1.26 -1.35
C PRO A 66 -1.44 -0.04 -0.48
N HIS A 67 -0.45 0.34 0.32
CA HIS A 67 -0.38 1.67 0.89
C HIS A 67 0.18 2.63 -0.16
N LEU A 68 -0.40 3.82 -0.26
CA LEU A 68 0.15 4.93 -1.05
C LEU A 68 0.44 6.09 -0.12
N SER A 69 1.65 6.63 -0.23
CA SER A 69 2.11 7.73 0.61
C SER A 69 2.20 9.02 -0.20
N CYS A 70 1.97 10.14 0.47
CA CYS A 70 2.21 11.47 -0.09
C CYS A 70 3.70 11.78 -0.27
N MET A 71 4.57 10.96 0.28
CA MET A 71 6.01 11.25 0.32
C MET A 71 6.68 11.10 -1.04
N GLY A 72 7.26 12.19 -1.53
CA GLY A 72 8.14 12.18 -2.70
C GLY A 72 7.47 11.87 -4.03
N GLY A 73 6.16 11.60 -4.04
CA GLY A 73 5.46 11.21 -5.25
C GLY A 73 4.95 12.40 -6.06
N THR A 74 5.16 12.36 -7.37
CA THR A 74 4.51 13.27 -8.29
C THR A 74 3.14 12.72 -8.69
N ARG A 75 2.29 13.59 -9.23
CA ARG A 75 0.99 13.15 -9.77
C ARG A 75 1.16 12.07 -10.83
N ALA A 76 2.14 12.22 -11.71
CA ALA A 76 2.41 11.25 -12.76
C ALA A 76 2.82 9.88 -12.19
N GLU A 77 3.67 9.87 -11.18
CA GLU A 77 4.09 8.62 -10.51
C GLU A 77 2.92 7.93 -9.83
N ILE A 78 2.07 8.68 -9.14
CA ILE A 78 0.87 8.14 -8.49
C ILE A 78 -0.08 7.55 -9.53
N LEU A 79 -0.32 8.24 -10.64
CA LEU A 79 -1.17 7.71 -11.72
C LEU A 79 -0.63 6.41 -12.29
N SER A 80 0.69 6.32 -12.49
CA SER A 80 1.33 5.11 -12.97
C SER A 80 1.12 3.94 -12.00
N LEU A 81 1.28 4.16 -10.70
CA LEU A 81 1.04 3.14 -9.68
C LEU A 81 -0.43 2.72 -9.65
N LEU A 82 -1.36 3.67 -9.74
CA LEU A 82 -2.79 3.37 -9.76
C LEU A 82 -3.17 2.48 -10.94
N ASP A 83 -2.58 2.73 -12.10
CA ASP A 83 -2.81 1.91 -13.29
C ASP A 83 -2.26 0.50 -13.11
N GLN A 84 -1.08 0.37 -12.50
CA GLN A 84 -0.50 -0.94 -12.17
C GLN A 84 -1.40 -1.73 -11.22
N TYR A 85 -1.88 -1.09 -10.15
CA TYR A 85 -2.75 -1.74 -9.18
C TYR A 85 -4.10 -2.10 -9.77
N LYS A 86 -4.65 -1.25 -10.60
CA LYS A 86 -5.90 -1.54 -11.33
C LYS A 86 -5.74 -2.76 -12.23
N ALA A 87 -4.63 -2.85 -12.94
CA ALA A 87 -4.32 -3.99 -13.80
C ALA A 87 -4.16 -5.30 -13.01
N MET A 88 -3.74 -5.24 -11.76
CA MET A 88 -3.66 -6.39 -10.85
C MET A 88 -5.02 -6.81 -10.30
N GLY A 89 -6.06 -6.04 -10.53
CA GLY A 89 -7.38 -6.27 -9.94
C GLY A 89 -7.58 -5.67 -8.56
N CYS A 90 -6.68 -4.82 -8.09
CA CYS A 90 -6.83 -4.13 -6.81
C CYS A 90 -8.02 -3.18 -6.84
N LYS A 91 -8.84 -3.25 -5.80
CA LYS A 91 -9.96 -2.31 -5.62
C LYS A 91 -9.85 -1.51 -4.32
N ARG A 92 -8.86 -1.81 -3.50
CA ARG A 92 -8.65 -1.17 -2.20
C ARG A 92 -7.26 -0.57 -2.13
N ILE A 93 -7.17 0.64 -1.59
CA ILE A 93 -5.93 1.37 -1.38
C ILE A 93 -5.96 1.96 0.03
N VAL A 94 -4.82 1.94 0.71
CA VAL A 94 -4.64 2.66 1.97
C VAL A 94 -3.81 3.91 1.68
N ALA A 95 -4.42 5.08 1.80
CA ALA A 95 -3.77 6.35 1.53
C ALA A 95 -3.24 6.96 2.82
N LEU A 96 -1.97 7.33 2.84
CA LEU A 96 -1.27 7.85 4.00
C LEU A 96 -0.55 9.15 3.66
N ARG A 97 -0.40 10.01 4.67
CA ARG A 97 0.48 11.16 4.53
C ARG A 97 1.95 10.73 4.52
N GLY A 98 2.31 9.81 5.43
CA GLY A 98 3.69 9.44 5.68
C GLY A 98 4.45 10.54 6.43
N ASP A 99 5.65 10.22 6.88
CA ASP A 99 6.54 11.16 7.54
C ASP A 99 7.64 11.57 6.56
N LEU A 100 8.04 12.84 6.56
CA LEU A 100 9.17 13.28 5.76
C LEU A 100 10.45 12.61 6.26
N PRO A 101 11.17 11.88 5.40
CA PRO A 101 12.46 11.34 5.80
C PRO A 101 13.43 12.45 6.17
N SER A 102 14.34 12.14 7.10
CA SER A 102 15.41 13.06 7.46
C SER A 102 16.21 13.45 6.20
N GLY A 103 16.39 14.74 5.99
CA GLY A 103 17.11 15.27 4.83
C GLY A 103 16.26 15.61 3.62
N MET A 104 14.97 15.31 3.61
CA MET A 104 14.06 15.77 2.56
C MET A 104 13.51 17.15 2.88
N ALA A 105 13.54 18.04 1.88
CA ALA A 105 13.09 19.42 2.06
C ALA A 105 11.58 19.58 2.01
N SER A 106 10.84 18.69 1.32
CA SER A 106 9.40 18.82 1.13
C SER A 106 8.77 17.50 0.72
N TYR A 107 7.44 17.41 0.90
CA TYR A 107 6.64 16.39 0.25
C TYR A 107 6.63 16.62 -1.27
N GLY A 108 6.21 15.62 -2.04
CA GLY A 108 5.97 15.77 -3.47
C GLY A 108 4.75 16.65 -3.76
N ASP A 109 3.90 16.24 -4.68
CA ASP A 109 2.73 17.04 -5.08
C ASP A 109 1.59 17.05 -4.05
N PHE A 110 1.66 16.19 -3.05
CA PHE A 110 0.62 16.06 -2.02
C PHE A 110 1.21 16.28 -0.63
N ARG A 111 0.57 17.16 0.15
CA ARG A 111 0.98 17.44 1.54
C ARG A 111 0.18 16.65 2.56
N TYR A 112 -1.07 16.33 2.23
CA TYR A 112 -2.01 15.67 3.13
C TYR A 112 -2.65 14.47 2.45
N ALA A 113 -2.97 13.45 3.25
CA ALA A 113 -3.66 12.27 2.75
C ALA A 113 -5.00 12.61 2.10
N SER A 114 -5.72 13.64 2.60
CA SER A 114 -6.97 14.09 2.00
C SER A 114 -6.81 14.56 0.56
N GLU A 115 -5.71 15.25 0.25
CA GLU A 115 -5.42 15.68 -1.12
C GLU A 115 -5.17 14.49 -2.04
N LEU A 116 -4.44 13.49 -1.54
CA LEU A 116 -4.19 12.25 -2.27
C LEU A 116 -5.49 11.49 -2.53
N VAL A 117 -6.35 11.38 -1.52
CA VAL A 117 -7.65 10.71 -1.65
C VAL A 117 -8.52 11.38 -2.72
N GLU A 118 -8.63 12.71 -2.69
CA GLU A 118 -9.40 13.45 -3.70
C GLU A 118 -8.85 13.21 -5.11
N PHE A 119 -7.53 13.25 -5.25
CA PHE A 119 -6.87 13.01 -6.52
C PHE A 119 -7.19 11.61 -7.06
N ILE A 120 -7.08 10.58 -6.23
CA ILE A 120 -7.36 9.20 -6.63
C ILE A 120 -8.82 9.05 -7.07
N ARG A 121 -9.75 9.60 -6.29
CA ARG A 121 -11.18 9.52 -6.59
C ARG A 121 -11.52 10.19 -7.91
N LYS A 122 -10.94 11.36 -8.15
CA LYS A 122 -11.17 12.14 -9.36
C LYS A 122 -10.58 11.46 -10.60
N GLU A 123 -9.33 11.02 -10.51
CA GLU A 123 -8.59 10.49 -11.66
C GLU A 123 -8.99 9.06 -12.02
N ARG A 124 -9.62 8.32 -11.12
CA ARG A 124 -10.01 6.91 -11.33
C ARG A 124 -11.49 6.64 -11.08
N ASP A 125 -12.31 7.67 -11.10
CA ASP A 125 -13.80 7.58 -11.09
C ASP A 125 -14.35 6.66 -10.01
N GLY A 126 -13.77 6.71 -8.80
CA GLY A 126 -14.23 5.90 -7.70
C GLY A 126 -13.96 4.40 -7.82
N HIS A 127 -13.06 3.99 -8.72
CA HIS A 127 -12.69 2.58 -8.88
C HIS A 127 -12.17 1.97 -7.57
N PHE A 128 -11.40 2.74 -6.81
CA PHE A 128 -10.76 2.26 -5.58
C PHE A 128 -11.57 2.62 -4.34
N HIS A 129 -11.70 1.65 -3.44
CA HIS A 129 -12.09 1.90 -2.06
C HIS A 129 -10.86 2.37 -1.31
N ILE A 130 -10.92 3.55 -0.67
CA ILE A 130 -9.75 4.18 -0.07
C ILE A 130 -9.91 4.26 1.44
N ASP A 131 -9.02 3.60 2.16
CA ASP A 131 -8.88 3.69 3.60
C ASP A 131 -7.75 4.66 3.93
N THR A 132 -7.89 5.42 5.00
CA THR A 132 -6.88 6.40 5.43
C THR A 132 -6.13 5.96 6.70
N GLY A 133 -6.33 4.72 7.12
CA GLY A 133 -5.74 4.20 8.34
C GLY A 133 -6.43 4.75 9.60
N PRO A 134 -6.07 4.24 10.77
CA PRO A 134 -6.67 4.71 12.01
C PRO A 134 -6.30 6.17 12.27
N ARG A 135 -7.30 6.96 12.59
CA ARG A 135 -7.06 8.32 13.05
C ARG A 135 -6.33 8.25 14.38
N ARG A 136 -5.13 8.75 14.41
CA ARG A 136 -4.45 8.95 15.68
C ARG A 136 -5.07 10.20 16.32
N THR A 137 -5.85 9.98 17.34
CA THR A 137 -6.27 11.04 18.22
C THR A 137 -5.14 11.28 19.21
N TRP A 138 -4.49 12.38 19.07
CA TRP A 138 -3.48 12.81 20.02
C TRP A 138 -4.16 13.65 21.09
#